data_5fbdbcb1a74220cb0bca7c4880823c9a
#
_entry.id   5fbdbcb1a74220cb0bca7c4880823c9a
#
_cell.length_a   1.000
_cell.length_b   1.000
_cell.length_c   1.000
_cell.angle_alpha   90.00
_cell.angle_beta   90.00
_cell.angle_gamma   90.00
#
_symmetry.space_group_name_H-M   'P 1'
#
loop_
_entity.id
_entity.type
_entity.pdbx_description
1 polymer ?
#
loop_
_entity_poly.entity_id
_entity_poly.type
_entity_poly.pdbx_seq_one_letter_code
_entity_poly.pdbx_strand_id
1 'polypeptide(L)'
;MIRPTPRLEIHTDRIAENLHAIVGQCTEHGVQVAAVTKVLGAHPALLAALPNTGVSMVADSRLTNLERVAAADLGLPTLLLRPPAPRTAARTVQVADASLNSSLVTMQALSEAAEMVGTRHGVIVMVDVGDLREGVWPDHVVDLVSQASHLPGLDILGLGTNLACYGGVIPTADKMELLVNLRDEASRVTGLPLELISGGNSANLPLMVSGQMPAQINQLRIGEAAILGRNTLDR
;
A
#
# COMPACT_ATOMS: atom_id res chain seq x y z
N MET A 1 27.77 33.99 19.63
CA MET A 1 26.35 33.66 19.34
C MET A 1 26.31 32.31 18.63
N ILE A 2 25.79 31.28 19.29
CA ILE A 2 25.58 29.98 18.67
C ILE A 2 24.39 30.16 17.72
N ARG A 3 24.60 29.99 16.41
CA ARG A 3 23.48 29.98 15.44
C ARG A 3 22.59 28.80 15.77
N PRO A 4 21.26 28.96 15.92
CA PRO A 4 20.39 27.85 16.18
C PRO A 4 20.49 26.85 15.03
N THR A 5 20.79 25.59 15.34
CA THR A 5 20.82 24.50 14.36
C THR A 5 19.40 24.26 13.89
N PRO A 6 19.14 24.11 12.58
CA PRO A 6 17.83 23.68 12.10
C PRO A 6 17.44 22.37 12.78
N ARG A 7 16.22 22.30 13.30
CA ARG A 7 15.65 21.10 13.92
C ARG A 7 14.28 20.77 13.34
N LEU A 8 13.97 19.50 13.23
CA LEU A 8 12.64 19.00 12.91
C LEU A 8 12.00 18.49 14.20
N GLU A 9 10.85 19.04 14.55
CA GLU A 9 10.03 18.54 15.66
C GLU A 9 8.91 17.68 15.10
N ILE A 10 8.75 16.48 15.66
CA ILE A 10 7.73 15.50 15.23
C ILE A 10 6.81 15.28 16.40
N HIS A 11 5.54 15.66 16.24
CA HIS A 11 4.48 15.48 17.21
C HIS A 11 3.75 14.16 16.94
N THR A 12 4.24 13.06 17.52
CA THR A 12 3.70 11.71 17.27
C THR A 12 2.29 11.53 17.81
N ASP A 13 1.92 12.24 18.88
CA ASP A 13 0.57 12.35 19.40
C ASP A 13 -0.43 12.88 18.37
N ARG A 14 -0.09 14.00 17.70
CA ARG A 14 -0.90 14.57 16.63
C ARG A 14 -1.01 13.65 15.42
N ILE A 15 0.07 12.94 15.07
CA ILE A 15 0.04 11.97 13.98
C ILE A 15 -0.90 10.80 14.33
N ALA A 16 -0.87 10.33 15.58
CA ALA A 16 -1.76 9.28 16.05
C ALA A 16 -3.24 9.75 16.05
N GLU A 17 -3.52 10.97 16.50
CA GLU A 17 -4.84 11.58 16.44
C GLU A 17 -5.35 11.69 14.99
N ASN A 18 -4.51 12.17 14.06
CA ASN A 18 -4.86 12.24 12.64
C ASN A 18 -5.14 10.86 12.06
N LEU A 19 -4.30 9.86 12.35
CA LEU A 19 -4.53 8.47 11.92
C LEU A 19 -5.84 7.93 12.47
N HIS A 20 -6.10 8.12 13.76
CA HIS A 20 -7.34 7.67 14.39
C HIS A 20 -8.57 8.29 13.73
N ALA A 21 -8.56 9.61 13.47
CA ALA A 21 -9.64 10.28 12.75
C ALA A 21 -9.83 9.77 11.32
N ILE A 22 -8.73 9.56 10.58
CA ILE A 22 -8.78 9.03 9.21
C ILE A 22 -9.27 7.58 9.21
N VAL A 23 -8.82 6.75 10.15
CA VAL A 23 -9.29 5.36 10.28
C VAL A 23 -10.77 5.32 10.58
N GLY A 24 -11.27 6.19 11.48
CA GLY A 24 -12.70 6.31 11.76
C GLY A 24 -13.50 6.59 10.50
N GLN A 25 -13.13 7.63 9.74
CA GLN A 25 -13.77 7.96 8.47
C GLN A 25 -13.69 6.80 7.45
N CYS A 26 -12.53 6.16 7.30
CA CYS A 26 -12.37 5.04 6.38
C CYS A 26 -13.25 3.85 6.77
N THR A 27 -13.35 3.56 8.08
CA THR A 27 -14.16 2.44 8.60
C THR A 27 -15.65 2.64 8.29
N GLU A 28 -16.17 3.87 8.38
CA GLU A 28 -17.55 4.20 8.00
C GLU A 28 -17.87 3.88 6.54
N HIS A 29 -16.84 3.84 5.68
CA HIS A 29 -16.94 3.50 4.26
C HIS A 29 -16.46 2.06 3.94
N GLY A 30 -16.18 1.23 4.94
CA GLY A 30 -15.67 -0.13 4.73
C GLY A 30 -14.22 -0.19 4.23
N VAL A 31 -13.45 0.88 4.42
CA VAL A 31 -12.08 1.00 3.91
C VAL A 31 -11.07 0.82 5.04
N GLN A 32 -10.12 -0.09 4.87
CA GLN A 32 -8.99 -0.30 5.77
C GLN A 32 -7.86 0.68 5.47
N VAL A 33 -7.07 1.03 6.48
CA VAL A 33 -5.95 1.95 6.36
C VAL A 33 -4.62 1.23 6.58
N ALA A 34 -3.76 1.25 5.56
CA ALA A 34 -2.34 0.93 5.72
C ALA A 34 -1.56 2.21 6.05
N ALA A 35 -0.93 2.26 7.23
CA ALA A 35 -0.14 3.41 7.67
C ALA A 35 1.22 3.46 6.97
N VAL A 36 1.51 4.56 6.26
CA VAL A 36 2.75 4.72 5.50
C VAL A 36 3.81 5.48 6.29
N THR A 37 4.89 4.80 6.65
CA THR A 37 5.94 5.31 7.55
C THR A 37 7.15 5.95 6.85
N LYS A 38 7.22 5.87 5.53
CA LYS A 38 8.41 6.22 4.74
C LYS A 38 8.96 7.64 4.96
N VAL A 39 8.10 8.63 5.21
CA VAL A 39 8.50 10.04 5.38
C VAL A 39 9.38 10.21 6.61
N LEU A 40 9.07 9.50 7.69
CA LEU A 40 9.81 9.55 8.96
C LEU A 40 10.77 8.35 9.12
N GLY A 41 11.00 7.57 8.05
CA GLY A 41 11.96 6.46 8.03
C GLY A 41 11.65 5.36 9.05
N ALA A 42 10.38 5.08 9.31
CA ALA A 42 9.94 4.16 10.37
C ALA A 42 10.57 4.49 11.73
N HIS A 43 10.53 5.77 12.12
CA HIS A 43 11.08 6.23 13.39
C HIS A 43 10.41 5.52 14.58
N PRO A 44 11.15 5.03 15.60
CA PRO A 44 10.58 4.25 16.70
C PRO A 44 9.41 4.93 17.42
N ALA A 45 9.47 6.25 17.65
CA ALA A 45 8.39 6.98 18.30
C ALA A 45 7.09 7.01 17.45
N LEU A 46 7.19 7.01 16.11
CA LEU A 46 6.03 6.84 15.25
C LEU A 46 5.48 5.41 15.35
N LEU A 47 6.36 4.41 15.26
CA LEU A 47 5.96 3.00 15.33
C LEU A 47 5.21 2.68 16.63
N ALA A 48 5.69 3.18 17.76
CA ALA A 48 5.05 2.99 19.06
C ALA A 48 3.64 3.58 19.15
N ALA A 49 3.30 4.56 18.31
CA ALA A 49 1.97 5.18 18.30
C ALA A 49 0.95 4.44 17.42
N LEU A 50 1.40 3.59 16.47
CA LEU A 50 0.51 2.98 15.46
C LEU A 50 -0.51 1.97 16.02
N PRO A 51 -0.19 1.06 16.94
CA PRO A 51 -1.13 0.02 17.38
C PRO A 51 -2.46 0.54 17.92
N ASN A 52 -2.47 1.76 18.48
CA ASN A 52 -3.65 2.36 19.08
C ASN A 52 -4.48 3.21 18.10
N THR A 53 -4.10 3.26 16.82
CA THR A 53 -4.78 4.11 15.83
C THR A 53 -5.84 3.37 15.01
N GLY A 54 -5.90 2.04 15.12
CA GLY A 54 -6.83 1.20 14.35
C GLY A 54 -6.39 0.92 12.91
N VAL A 55 -5.14 1.24 12.54
CA VAL A 55 -4.59 0.87 11.22
C VAL A 55 -4.51 -0.66 11.09
N SER A 56 -4.77 -1.16 9.90
CA SER A 56 -4.78 -2.60 9.61
C SER A 56 -3.42 -3.16 9.18
N MET A 57 -2.48 -2.29 8.80
CA MET A 57 -1.20 -2.67 8.22
C MET A 57 -0.20 -1.52 8.31
N VAL A 58 1.09 -1.84 8.34
CA VAL A 58 2.19 -0.86 8.24
C VAL A 58 2.86 -0.98 6.88
N ALA A 59 3.05 0.15 6.19
CA ALA A 59 3.61 0.16 4.85
C ALA A 59 4.81 1.09 4.73
N ASP A 60 5.87 0.64 4.07
CA ASP A 60 7.04 1.48 3.77
C ASP A 60 7.65 1.14 2.39
N SER A 61 8.39 2.05 1.82
CA SER A 61 9.02 1.89 0.51
C SER A 61 10.46 1.35 0.56
N ARG A 62 10.99 1.13 1.77
CA ARG A 62 12.38 0.68 1.99
C ARG A 62 12.43 -0.55 2.88
N LEU A 63 13.14 -1.58 2.45
CA LEU A 63 13.33 -2.80 3.25
C LEU A 63 13.99 -2.49 4.61
N THR A 64 14.96 -1.57 4.66
CA THR A 64 15.60 -1.16 5.92
C THR A 64 14.64 -0.49 6.91
N ASN A 65 13.55 0.12 6.44
CA ASN A 65 12.51 0.66 7.30
C ASN A 65 11.57 -0.47 7.77
N LEU A 66 11.21 -1.41 6.89
CA LEU A 66 10.42 -2.58 7.26
C LEU A 66 11.15 -3.49 8.25
N GLU A 67 12.47 -3.60 8.17
CA GLU A 67 13.27 -4.27 9.21
C GLU A 67 13.09 -3.62 10.59
N ARG A 68 12.98 -2.29 10.66
CA ARG A 68 12.68 -1.57 11.90
C ARG A 68 11.25 -1.82 12.36
N VAL A 69 10.31 -1.89 11.43
CA VAL A 69 8.91 -2.23 11.74
C VAL A 69 8.82 -3.65 12.30
N ALA A 70 9.49 -4.62 11.66
CA ALA A 70 9.55 -5.99 12.13
C ALA A 70 10.19 -6.10 13.54
N ALA A 71 11.28 -5.38 13.77
CA ALA A 71 11.95 -5.33 15.08
C ALA A 71 11.10 -4.66 16.18
N ALA A 72 10.12 -3.84 15.81
CA ALA A 72 9.21 -3.19 16.76
C ALA A 72 8.06 -4.10 17.22
N ASP A 73 7.86 -5.24 16.56
CA ASP A 73 6.85 -6.29 16.92
C ASP A 73 5.46 -5.70 17.21
N LEU A 74 4.92 -4.95 16.23
CA LEU A 74 3.67 -4.23 16.42
C LEU A 74 2.42 -5.12 16.33
N GLY A 75 2.56 -6.39 15.97
CA GLY A 75 1.43 -7.30 15.70
C GLY A 75 0.61 -6.89 14.46
N LEU A 76 1.16 -6.06 13.57
CA LEU A 76 0.53 -5.58 12.35
C LEU A 76 1.23 -6.14 11.12
N PRO A 77 0.49 -6.58 10.10
CA PRO A 77 1.08 -6.99 8.83
C PRO A 77 1.86 -5.84 8.17
N THR A 78 2.84 -6.21 7.36
CA THR A 78 3.75 -5.27 6.70
C THR A 78 3.62 -5.31 5.18
N LEU A 79 3.69 -4.13 4.53
CA LEU A 79 3.58 -3.98 3.09
C LEU A 79 4.77 -3.19 2.53
N LEU A 80 5.49 -3.80 1.61
CA LEU A 80 6.50 -3.08 0.81
C LEU A 80 5.80 -2.32 -0.32
N LEU A 81 5.89 -0.99 -0.30
CA LEU A 81 5.23 -0.07 -1.24
C LEU A 81 5.93 0.08 -2.60
N ARG A 82 6.93 -0.74 -2.87
CA ARG A 82 7.73 -0.64 -4.09
C ARG A 82 8.01 -2.05 -4.60
N PRO A 83 7.90 -2.31 -5.92
CA PRO A 83 8.36 -3.58 -6.47
C PRO A 83 9.81 -3.81 -6.06
N PRO A 84 10.14 -4.91 -5.38
CA PRO A 84 11.53 -5.21 -5.04
C PRO A 84 12.30 -5.60 -6.31
N ALA A 85 13.61 -5.34 -6.31
CA ALA A 85 14.44 -5.93 -7.35
C ALA A 85 14.53 -7.46 -7.13
N PRO A 86 14.58 -8.31 -8.19
CA PRO A 86 14.67 -9.75 -8.03
C PRO A 86 15.78 -10.20 -7.07
N ARG A 87 16.95 -9.55 -7.11
CA ARG A 87 18.08 -9.84 -6.20
C ARG A 87 17.79 -9.59 -4.72
N THR A 88 16.70 -8.87 -4.39
CA THR A 88 16.30 -8.59 -3.00
C THR A 88 15.10 -9.42 -2.55
N ALA A 89 14.63 -10.36 -3.38
CA ALA A 89 13.43 -11.16 -3.11
C ALA A 89 13.52 -11.91 -1.77
N ALA A 90 14.61 -12.60 -1.51
CA ALA A 90 14.82 -13.33 -0.25
C ALA A 90 14.72 -12.41 0.99
N ARG A 91 15.33 -11.22 0.93
CA ARG A 91 15.23 -10.24 2.00
C ARG A 91 13.82 -9.66 2.12
N THR A 92 13.13 -9.47 0.98
CA THR A 92 11.75 -8.97 0.98
C THR A 92 10.82 -9.93 1.71
N VAL A 93 10.86 -11.21 1.37
CA VAL A 93 10.04 -12.27 1.97
C VAL A 93 10.28 -12.40 3.49
N GLN A 94 11.49 -12.10 3.96
CA GLN A 94 11.83 -12.16 5.39
C GLN A 94 11.27 -11.00 6.21
N VAL A 95 11.02 -9.83 5.60
CA VAL A 95 10.70 -8.60 6.35
C VAL A 95 9.37 -7.95 5.95
N ALA A 96 8.72 -8.47 4.91
CA ALA A 96 7.43 -7.97 4.44
C ALA A 96 6.46 -9.13 4.20
N ASP A 97 5.26 -9.03 4.76
CA ASP A 97 4.20 -10.02 4.54
C ASP A 97 3.64 -9.89 3.12
N ALA A 98 3.66 -8.68 2.56
CA ALA A 98 3.20 -8.42 1.19
C ALA A 98 4.03 -7.33 0.50
N SER A 99 3.93 -7.28 -0.83
CA SER A 99 4.52 -6.21 -1.64
C SER A 99 3.66 -5.81 -2.83
N LEU A 100 3.83 -4.54 -3.26
CA LEU A 100 3.26 -4.05 -4.51
C LEU A 100 4.11 -4.52 -5.68
N ASN A 101 3.50 -5.04 -6.74
CA ASN A 101 4.22 -5.56 -7.90
C ASN A 101 3.50 -5.29 -9.22
N SER A 102 4.30 -5.13 -10.28
CA SER A 102 3.84 -4.97 -11.66
C SER A 102 4.69 -5.76 -12.67
N SER A 103 5.55 -6.69 -12.18
CA SER A 103 6.49 -7.42 -13.02
C SER A 103 6.48 -8.91 -12.68
N LEU A 104 6.22 -9.75 -13.68
CA LEU A 104 6.24 -11.21 -13.53
C LEU A 104 7.60 -11.71 -13.07
N VAL A 105 8.71 -11.17 -13.61
CA VAL A 105 10.08 -11.56 -13.23
C VAL A 105 10.33 -11.32 -11.74
N THR A 106 9.83 -10.20 -11.20
CA THR A 106 9.92 -9.92 -9.76
C THR A 106 9.08 -10.90 -8.95
N MET A 107 7.87 -11.20 -9.39
CA MET A 107 6.97 -12.14 -8.72
C MET A 107 7.53 -13.56 -8.73
N GLN A 108 8.16 -14.00 -9.83
CA GLN A 108 8.87 -15.30 -9.90
C GLN A 108 9.96 -15.39 -8.84
N ALA A 109 10.82 -14.35 -8.75
CA ALA A 109 11.88 -14.32 -7.74
C ALA A 109 11.35 -14.32 -6.30
N LEU A 110 10.20 -13.65 -6.05
CA LEU A 110 9.53 -13.67 -4.75
C LEU A 110 8.95 -15.04 -4.44
N SER A 111 8.33 -15.71 -5.42
CA SER A 111 7.80 -17.07 -5.27
C SER A 111 8.92 -18.05 -4.90
N GLU A 112 9.99 -18.08 -5.67
CA GLU A 112 11.15 -18.93 -5.39
C GLU A 112 11.71 -18.68 -3.98
N ALA A 113 11.84 -17.40 -3.60
CA ALA A 113 12.35 -17.04 -2.27
C ALA A 113 11.41 -17.47 -1.14
N ALA A 114 10.09 -17.38 -1.33
CA ALA A 114 9.08 -17.80 -0.35
C ALA A 114 9.08 -19.32 -0.18
N GLU A 115 9.13 -20.06 -1.29
CA GLU A 115 9.22 -21.52 -1.28
C GLU A 115 10.48 -22.03 -0.55
N MET A 116 11.64 -21.36 -0.78
CA MET A 116 12.90 -21.73 -0.11
C MET A 116 12.84 -21.65 1.42
N VAL A 117 11.99 -20.78 1.97
CA VAL A 117 11.84 -20.62 3.43
C VAL A 117 10.53 -21.22 3.95
N GLY A 118 9.76 -21.90 3.10
CA GLY A 118 8.52 -22.60 3.47
C GLY A 118 7.36 -21.69 3.84
N THR A 119 7.28 -20.49 3.22
CA THR A 119 6.21 -19.53 3.43
C THR A 119 5.54 -19.15 2.10
N ARG A 120 4.54 -18.26 2.18
CA ARG A 120 3.92 -17.60 1.02
C ARG A 120 4.03 -16.09 1.18
N HIS A 121 4.22 -15.38 0.08
CA HIS A 121 4.35 -13.93 0.08
C HIS A 121 3.14 -13.27 -0.59
N GLY A 122 2.50 -12.32 0.10
CA GLY A 122 1.37 -11.58 -0.43
C GLY A 122 1.77 -10.61 -1.55
N VAL A 123 0.99 -10.58 -2.63
CA VAL A 123 1.22 -9.65 -3.75
C VAL A 123 -0.05 -8.87 -4.05
N ILE A 124 0.09 -7.54 -4.12
CA ILE A 124 -0.91 -6.64 -4.70
C ILE A 124 -0.42 -6.26 -6.09
N VAL A 125 -1.15 -6.65 -7.14
CA VAL A 125 -0.79 -6.32 -8.52
C VAL A 125 -1.19 -4.87 -8.79
N MET A 126 -0.21 -4.05 -9.18
CA MET A 126 -0.42 -2.63 -9.41
C MET A 126 -0.86 -2.34 -10.83
N VAL A 127 -1.89 -1.52 -10.96
CA VAL A 127 -2.48 -1.05 -12.22
C VAL A 127 -2.19 0.43 -12.39
N ASP A 128 -1.63 0.81 -13.54
CA ASP A 128 -1.48 2.22 -13.90
C ASP A 128 -2.76 2.73 -14.55
N VAL A 129 -3.51 3.54 -13.83
CA VAL A 129 -4.74 4.18 -14.33
C VAL A 129 -4.51 5.63 -14.79
N GLY A 130 -3.27 5.95 -15.17
CA GLY A 130 -2.87 7.21 -15.78
C GLY A 130 -1.81 8.03 -15.03
N ASP A 131 -1.33 7.57 -13.86
CA ASP A 131 -0.26 8.29 -13.11
C ASP A 131 1.12 8.14 -13.76
N LEU A 132 1.30 7.21 -14.69
CA LEU A 132 2.50 6.93 -15.49
C LEU A 132 3.76 6.72 -14.63
N ARG A 133 3.58 6.11 -13.50
CA ARG A 133 4.64 5.93 -12.51
C ARG A 133 4.97 4.48 -12.24
N GLU A 134 3.97 3.69 -11.91
CA GLU A 134 4.10 2.29 -11.55
C GLU A 134 2.77 1.58 -11.77
N GLY A 135 2.85 0.42 -12.30
CA GLY A 135 1.70 -0.42 -12.60
C GLY A 135 1.79 -0.99 -14.00
N VAL A 136 1.06 -2.02 -14.24
CA VAL A 136 0.82 -2.58 -15.57
C VAL A 136 -0.36 -1.84 -16.20
N TRP A 137 -0.34 -1.66 -17.51
CA TRP A 137 -1.48 -1.11 -18.23
C TRP A 137 -2.73 -1.97 -18.05
N PRO A 138 -3.93 -1.37 -18.03
CA PRO A 138 -5.20 -2.08 -17.87
C PRO A 138 -5.33 -3.32 -18.76
N ASP A 139 -4.97 -3.22 -20.04
CA ASP A 139 -5.07 -4.30 -21.03
C ASP A 139 -4.20 -5.53 -20.72
N HIS A 140 -3.23 -5.40 -19.82
CA HIS A 140 -2.30 -6.47 -19.46
C HIS A 140 -2.50 -7.02 -18.05
N VAL A 141 -3.45 -6.47 -17.27
CA VAL A 141 -3.66 -6.85 -15.87
C VAL A 141 -4.08 -8.30 -15.75
N VAL A 142 -5.08 -8.73 -16.52
CA VAL A 142 -5.64 -10.08 -16.45
C VAL A 142 -4.61 -11.13 -16.80
N ASP A 143 -3.82 -10.88 -17.85
CA ASP A 143 -2.73 -11.76 -18.27
C ASP A 143 -1.65 -11.89 -17.18
N LEU A 144 -1.27 -10.76 -16.56
CA LEU A 144 -0.27 -10.77 -15.51
C LEU A 144 -0.76 -11.53 -14.27
N VAL A 145 -2.00 -11.29 -13.83
CA VAL A 145 -2.62 -12.00 -12.69
C VAL A 145 -2.72 -13.50 -13.00
N SER A 146 -3.13 -13.86 -14.23
CA SER A 146 -3.22 -15.25 -14.67
C SER A 146 -1.87 -15.95 -14.62
N GLN A 147 -0.82 -15.32 -15.11
CA GLN A 147 0.53 -15.89 -15.03
C GLN A 147 1.02 -16.00 -13.58
N ALA A 148 0.79 -14.97 -12.77
CA ALA A 148 1.19 -14.94 -11.37
C ALA A 148 0.41 -15.97 -10.50
N SER A 149 -0.82 -16.31 -10.85
CA SER A 149 -1.63 -17.29 -10.13
C SER A 149 -1.04 -18.71 -10.10
N HIS A 150 -0.13 -18.99 -11.01
CA HIS A 150 0.58 -20.28 -11.09
C HIS A 150 1.88 -20.33 -10.26
N LEU A 151 2.24 -19.24 -9.58
CA LEU A 151 3.44 -19.14 -8.76
C LEU A 151 3.16 -19.64 -7.33
N PRO A 152 3.67 -20.82 -6.93
CA PRO A 152 3.21 -21.51 -5.72
C PRO A 152 3.59 -20.79 -4.42
N GLY A 153 4.68 -20.01 -4.43
CA GLY A 153 5.12 -19.22 -3.27
C GLY A 153 4.37 -17.91 -3.06
N LEU A 154 3.37 -17.58 -3.90
CA LEU A 154 2.65 -16.32 -3.81
C LEU A 154 1.18 -16.48 -3.45
N ASP A 155 0.67 -15.48 -2.71
CA ASP A 155 -0.75 -15.20 -2.53
C ASP A 155 -1.09 -13.90 -3.25
N ILE A 156 -1.83 -13.97 -4.35
CA ILE A 156 -2.29 -12.76 -5.05
C ILE A 156 -3.49 -12.20 -4.29
N LEU A 157 -3.24 -11.16 -3.49
CA LEU A 157 -4.23 -10.58 -2.59
C LEU A 157 -5.29 -9.77 -3.33
N GLY A 158 -4.91 -9.16 -4.45
CA GLY A 158 -5.79 -8.32 -5.24
C GLY A 158 -5.07 -7.29 -6.08
N LEU A 159 -5.78 -6.23 -6.44
CA LEU A 159 -5.26 -5.15 -7.28
C LEU A 159 -5.07 -3.85 -6.49
N GLY A 160 -4.20 -2.98 -7.00
CA GLY A 160 -4.01 -1.65 -6.43
C GLY A 160 -3.61 -0.63 -7.48
N THR A 161 -3.72 0.66 -7.14
CA THR A 161 -3.26 1.75 -7.99
C THR A 161 -2.59 2.86 -7.18
N ASN A 162 -1.89 3.76 -7.86
CA ASN A 162 -1.36 5.01 -7.28
C ASN A 162 -1.86 6.19 -8.10
N LEU A 163 -2.26 7.28 -7.41
CA LEU A 163 -2.72 8.52 -8.02
C LEU A 163 -2.24 9.72 -7.21
N ALA A 164 -2.05 10.86 -7.87
CA ALA A 164 -1.73 12.18 -7.29
C ALA A 164 -0.61 12.19 -6.24
N CYS A 165 0.33 11.25 -6.32
CA CYS A 165 1.50 11.22 -5.43
C CYS A 165 2.72 11.86 -6.10
N TYR A 166 2.90 11.61 -7.40
CA TYR A 166 3.99 12.12 -8.23
C TYR A 166 3.47 12.78 -9.52
N GLY A 167 2.58 12.11 -10.24
CA GLY A 167 2.10 12.51 -11.57
C GLY A 167 0.97 13.53 -11.57
N GLY A 168 0.39 13.89 -10.44
CA GLY A 168 -0.68 14.90 -10.36
C GLY A 168 -2.05 14.46 -10.90
N VAL A 169 -2.25 13.19 -11.22
CA VAL A 169 -3.54 12.66 -11.67
C VAL A 169 -4.51 12.57 -10.51
N ILE A 170 -5.55 13.38 -10.54
CA ILE A 170 -6.57 13.40 -9.50
C ILE A 170 -7.40 12.10 -9.53
N PRO A 171 -7.66 11.47 -8.39
CA PRO A 171 -8.56 10.34 -8.29
C PRO A 171 -9.99 10.71 -8.73
N THR A 172 -10.61 9.85 -9.54
CA THR A 172 -12.00 10.00 -9.98
C THR A 172 -12.75 8.68 -9.81
N ALA A 173 -14.08 8.73 -9.76
CA ALA A 173 -14.92 7.53 -9.71
C ALA A 173 -14.59 6.57 -10.86
N ASP A 174 -14.53 7.05 -12.09
CA ASP A 174 -14.25 6.24 -13.29
C ASP A 174 -12.94 5.45 -13.18
N LYS A 175 -11.88 6.05 -12.60
CA LYS A 175 -10.59 5.37 -12.39
C LYS A 175 -10.69 4.25 -11.34
N MET A 176 -11.49 4.48 -10.31
CA MET A 176 -11.74 3.46 -9.28
C MET A 176 -12.65 2.35 -9.80
N GLU A 177 -13.65 2.69 -10.61
CA GLU A 177 -14.51 1.71 -11.30
C GLU A 177 -13.69 0.85 -12.28
N LEU A 178 -12.78 1.45 -13.03
CA LEU A 178 -11.85 0.70 -13.88
C LEU A 178 -11.05 -0.33 -13.08
N LEU A 179 -10.51 0.06 -11.90
CA LEU A 179 -9.76 -0.85 -11.05
C LEU A 179 -10.65 -2.01 -10.53
N VAL A 180 -11.89 -1.71 -10.15
CA VAL A 180 -12.87 -2.72 -9.72
C VAL A 180 -13.19 -3.69 -10.85
N ASN A 181 -13.49 -3.17 -12.04
CA ASN A 181 -13.83 -4.00 -13.22
C ASN A 181 -12.68 -4.94 -13.61
N LEU A 182 -11.44 -4.44 -13.56
CA LEU A 182 -10.24 -5.25 -13.83
C LEU A 182 -10.05 -6.36 -12.78
N ARG A 183 -10.31 -6.08 -11.50
CA ARG A 183 -10.30 -7.10 -10.44
C ARG A 183 -11.35 -8.17 -10.69
N ASP A 184 -12.57 -7.77 -11.04
CA ASP A 184 -13.68 -8.71 -11.28
C ASP A 184 -13.38 -9.60 -12.49
N GLU A 185 -12.81 -9.03 -13.55
CA GLU A 185 -12.40 -9.79 -14.73
C GLU A 185 -11.26 -10.76 -14.41
N ALA A 186 -10.21 -10.29 -13.72
CA ALA A 186 -9.09 -11.13 -13.30
C ALA A 186 -9.55 -12.27 -12.37
N SER A 187 -10.45 -11.99 -11.42
CA SER A 187 -11.05 -12.99 -10.54
C SER A 187 -11.84 -14.03 -11.32
N ARG A 188 -12.65 -13.61 -12.28
CA ARG A 188 -13.44 -14.52 -13.14
C ARG A 188 -12.55 -15.43 -14.00
N VAL A 189 -11.44 -14.91 -14.52
CA VAL A 189 -10.52 -15.67 -15.39
C VAL A 189 -9.68 -16.67 -14.58
N THR A 190 -9.21 -16.26 -13.41
CA THR A 190 -8.26 -17.06 -12.62
C THR A 190 -8.92 -17.92 -11.55
N GLY A 191 -10.18 -17.62 -11.17
CA GLY A 191 -10.86 -18.24 -10.03
C GLY A 191 -10.34 -17.76 -8.67
N LEU A 192 -9.39 -16.81 -8.63
CA LEU A 192 -8.89 -16.23 -7.38
C LEU A 192 -9.92 -15.24 -6.81
N PRO A 193 -10.10 -15.16 -5.48
CA PRO A 193 -11.06 -14.23 -4.88
C PRO A 193 -10.64 -12.75 -5.03
N LEU A 194 -9.33 -12.44 -5.10
CA LEU A 194 -8.77 -11.10 -5.23
C LEU A 194 -9.48 -10.07 -4.32
N GLU A 195 -9.55 -10.38 -3.03
CA GLU A 195 -10.41 -9.67 -2.06
C GLU A 195 -9.98 -8.22 -1.83
N LEU A 196 -8.69 -7.92 -2.03
CA LEU A 196 -8.13 -6.60 -1.74
C LEU A 196 -8.19 -5.70 -2.98
N ILE A 197 -8.82 -4.52 -2.83
CA ILE A 197 -8.74 -3.44 -3.83
C ILE A 197 -8.17 -2.20 -3.16
N SER A 198 -6.87 -1.98 -3.38
CA SER A 198 -6.12 -0.88 -2.79
C SER A 198 -6.20 0.37 -3.66
N GLY A 199 -7.17 1.25 -3.36
CA GLY A 199 -7.59 2.37 -4.20
C GLY A 199 -6.60 3.54 -4.29
N GLY A 200 -5.47 3.50 -3.61
CA GLY A 200 -4.48 4.58 -3.69
C GLY A 200 -4.02 5.09 -2.33
N ASN A 201 -3.90 6.40 -2.20
CA ASN A 201 -3.26 7.08 -1.08
C ASN A 201 -4.12 8.20 -0.48
N SER A 202 -3.51 9.12 0.27
CA SER A 202 -4.19 10.26 0.90
C SER A 202 -5.02 11.12 -0.08
N ALA A 203 -4.67 11.17 -1.37
CA ALA A 203 -5.41 11.93 -2.37
C ALA A 203 -6.81 11.35 -2.66
N ASN A 204 -7.07 10.10 -2.28
CA ASN A 204 -8.37 9.46 -2.47
C ASN A 204 -9.38 9.76 -1.32
N LEU A 205 -8.93 10.34 -0.21
CA LEU A 205 -9.81 10.66 0.91
C LEU A 205 -10.99 11.56 0.52
N PRO A 206 -10.83 12.65 -0.26
CA PRO A 206 -11.98 13.46 -0.67
C PRO A 206 -13.00 12.70 -1.52
N LEU A 207 -12.53 11.84 -2.43
CA LEU A 207 -13.40 11.01 -3.26
C LEU A 207 -14.21 10.02 -2.40
N MET A 208 -13.58 9.44 -1.38
CA MET A 208 -14.23 8.56 -0.42
C MET A 208 -15.30 9.32 0.40
N VAL A 209 -14.90 10.42 1.01
CA VAL A 209 -15.80 11.22 1.89
C VAL A 209 -16.99 11.79 1.11
N SER A 210 -16.83 12.13 -0.17
CA SER A 210 -17.93 12.58 -1.03
C SER A 210 -18.91 11.47 -1.43
N GLY A 211 -18.62 10.21 -1.08
CA GLY A 211 -19.45 9.05 -1.45
C GLY A 211 -19.33 8.65 -2.93
N GLN A 212 -18.36 9.18 -3.66
CA GLN A 212 -18.16 8.88 -5.08
C GLN A 212 -17.19 7.72 -5.33
N MET A 213 -16.54 7.23 -4.28
CA MET A 213 -15.66 6.05 -4.41
C MET A 213 -16.48 4.76 -4.41
N PRO A 214 -16.27 3.83 -5.37
CA PRO A 214 -16.94 2.54 -5.37
C PRO A 214 -16.76 1.79 -4.05
N ALA A 215 -17.84 1.18 -3.54
CA ALA A 215 -17.84 0.48 -2.25
C ALA A 215 -16.91 -0.75 -2.21
N GLN A 216 -16.49 -1.25 -3.35
CA GLN A 216 -15.55 -2.38 -3.46
C GLN A 216 -14.09 -1.97 -3.17
N ILE A 217 -13.76 -0.68 -3.24
CA ILE A 217 -12.45 -0.18 -2.80
C ILE A 217 -12.40 -0.31 -1.28
N ASN A 218 -11.52 -1.18 -0.79
CA ASN A 218 -11.52 -1.58 0.62
C ASN A 218 -10.19 -1.31 1.36
N GLN A 219 -9.20 -0.68 0.69
CA GLN A 219 -7.96 -0.25 1.33
C GLN A 219 -7.44 1.06 0.76
N LEU A 220 -6.94 1.94 1.64
CA LEU A 220 -6.11 3.10 1.30
C LEU A 220 -4.77 3.07 2.04
N ARG A 221 -3.70 3.55 1.39
CA ARG A 221 -2.35 3.63 1.94
C ARG A 221 -2.06 5.08 2.33
N ILE A 222 -2.21 5.39 3.60
CA ILE A 222 -2.23 6.77 4.13
C ILE A 222 -0.88 7.10 4.78
N GLY A 223 -0.28 8.20 4.35
CA GLY A 223 0.95 8.73 4.93
C GLY A 223 0.90 10.25 5.05
N GLU A 224 0.78 10.96 3.94
CA GLU A 224 0.87 12.42 3.91
C GLU A 224 -0.23 13.08 4.75
N ALA A 225 -1.49 12.66 4.59
CA ALA A 225 -2.59 13.22 5.36
C ALA A 225 -2.42 13.02 6.87
N ALA A 226 -1.93 11.87 7.29
CA ALA A 226 -1.69 11.58 8.71
C ALA A 226 -0.55 12.43 9.30
N ILE A 227 0.55 12.58 8.55
CA ILE A 227 1.75 13.28 9.04
C ILE A 227 1.57 14.80 9.01
N LEU A 228 0.90 15.33 7.98
CA LEU A 228 0.73 16.77 7.79
C LEU A 228 -0.63 17.29 8.28
N GLY A 229 -1.59 16.42 8.56
CA GLY A 229 -2.96 16.81 8.89
C GLY A 229 -3.65 17.57 7.75
N ARG A 230 -3.30 17.27 6.50
CA ARG A 230 -3.78 18.00 5.31
C ARG A 230 -4.20 17.03 4.22
N ASN A 231 -5.17 17.50 3.42
CA ASN A 231 -5.46 16.86 2.15
C ASN A 231 -4.27 17.08 1.18
N THR A 232 -3.91 16.04 0.46
CA THR A 232 -2.82 16.07 -0.53
C THR A 232 -3.12 16.99 -1.71
N LEU A 233 -4.40 17.20 -2.04
CA LEU A 233 -4.83 17.98 -3.21
C LEU A 233 -4.93 19.49 -2.91
N ASP A 234 -5.13 19.88 -1.65
CA ASP A 234 -5.40 21.26 -1.23
C ASP A 234 -4.24 21.84 -0.38
N ARG A 235 -3.02 21.64 -0.79
CA ARG A 235 -1.81 22.09 -0.07
C ARG A 235 -1.76 23.57 0.19
#